data_91b887e2abfa6a3a11d28a772bc99e64
#
_entry.id   91b887e2abfa6a3a11d28a772bc99e64
#
_cell.length_a   1.000
_cell.length_b   1.000
_cell.length_c   1.000
_cell.angle_alpha   90.00
_cell.angle_beta   90.00
_cell.angle_gamma   90.00
#
_symmetry.space_group_name_H-M   'P 1'
#
loop_
_entity.id
_entity.type
_entity.pdbx_description
1 polymer ?
#
loop_
_entity_poly.entity_id
_entity_poly.type
_entity_poly.pdbx_seq_one_letter_code
_entity_poly.pdbx_strand_id
1 'polypeptide(L)'
;SSIANLQTFINKGHDTIYNINASFFYYVLRNDKPTDGREQHSFDNLNADRKIYNEWTPGKFQGNPAVDDNSDFIKGASMGIWCDNPNLCSEDVITEDIADELRALASKSWNTSSNTIINFDGFQENYAKLGNVAGFEKGSTLPDAGEFLTAGDLGKITIRFVDENNQELKQEVIKYGTVGEKFEFSADPIYGYRVIDNTPITGTYTKEGAVYIFTYELY
;
A
#
# COMPACT_ATOMS: atom_id res chain seq x y z
N SER A 1 22.48 -16.55 -9.24
CA SER A 1 22.93 -15.16 -9.33
C SER A 1 23.64 -14.82 -8.04
N SER A 2 24.91 -14.45 -8.10
CA SER A 2 25.64 -13.99 -6.94
C SER A 2 25.07 -12.66 -6.47
N ILE A 3 24.48 -12.61 -5.29
CA ILE A 3 24.14 -11.36 -4.63
C ILE A 3 25.46 -10.61 -4.46
N ALA A 4 25.56 -9.42 -5.01
CA ALA A 4 26.76 -8.62 -4.87
C ALA A 4 26.98 -8.29 -3.39
N ASN A 5 28.20 -8.47 -2.91
CA ASN A 5 28.52 -8.27 -1.51
C ASN A 5 28.42 -6.78 -1.17
N LEU A 6 27.57 -6.42 -0.20
CA LEU A 6 27.35 -5.06 0.28
C LEU A 6 28.67 -4.35 0.61
N GLN A 7 29.59 -5.02 1.31
CA GLN A 7 30.89 -4.46 1.66
C GLN A 7 31.70 -4.02 0.42
N THR A 8 31.52 -4.70 -0.71
CA THR A 8 32.15 -4.32 -1.97
C THR A 8 31.65 -2.99 -2.50
N PHE A 9 30.34 -2.72 -2.39
CA PHE A 9 29.77 -1.45 -2.79
C PHE A 9 30.21 -0.32 -1.88
N ILE A 10 30.19 -0.54 -0.57
CA ILE A 10 30.67 0.40 0.44
C ILE A 10 32.15 0.74 0.21
N ASN A 11 33.00 -0.26 0.01
CA ASN A 11 34.45 -0.06 -0.23
C ASN A 11 34.74 0.71 -1.53
N LYS A 12 33.77 0.72 -2.47
CA LYS A 12 33.86 1.50 -3.71
C LYS A 12 33.23 2.89 -3.58
N GLY A 13 32.75 3.26 -2.40
CA GLY A 13 32.13 4.56 -2.14
C GLY A 13 30.73 4.72 -2.71
N HIS A 14 29.97 3.63 -2.87
CA HIS A 14 28.59 3.69 -3.34
C HIS A 14 27.62 3.81 -2.18
N ASP A 15 26.72 4.77 -2.27
CA ASP A 15 25.55 4.85 -1.41
C ASP A 15 24.64 3.65 -1.61
N THR A 16 24.13 3.12 -0.51
CA THR A 16 23.28 1.92 -0.52
C THR A 16 22.00 2.15 0.26
N ILE A 17 20.89 1.68 -0.30
CA ILE A 17 19.59 1.60 0.37
C ILE A 17 19.21 0.13 0.40
N TYR A 18 18.80 -0.33 1.58
CA TYR A 18 18.30 -1.68 1.74
C TYR A 18 16.89 -1.77 1.16
N ASN A 19 16.78 -2.32 -0.02
CA ASN A 19 15.52 -2.62 -0.65
C ASN A 19 15.40 -4.12 -0.83
N ILE A 20 14.57 -4.75 -0.01
CA ILE A 20 14.56 -6.20 0.05
C ILE A 20 13.23 -6.79 -0.32
N ASN A 21 13.37 -7.97 -0.90
CA ASN A 21 12.37 -9.03 -0.90
C ASN A 21 12.49 -9.96 0.33
N ALA A 22 12.99 -9.49 1.46
CA ALA A 22 13.00 -10.30 2.64
C ALA A 22 11.70 -10.15 3.40
N SER A 23 11.24 -11.25 3.78
CA SER A 23 10.02 -11.65 4.40
C SER A 23 9.37 -10.68 5.42
N PHE A 24 10.10 -9.77 6.06
CA PHE A 24 9.53 -8.79 6.98
C PHE A 24 9.56 -7.33 6.48
N PHE A 25 10.11 -7.10 5.27
CA PHE A 25 10.06 -5.82 4.57
C PHE A 25 9.11 -5.85 3.37
N TYR A 26 8.35 -6.90 3.23
CA TYR A 26 7.59 -7.19 2.04
C TYR A 26 6.14 -7.47 2.39
N TYR A 27 5.30 -6.48 2.14
CA TYR A 27 3.86 -6.61 2.27
C TYR A 27 3.26 -7.04 0.94
N VAL A 28 2.45 -8.07 0.93
CA VAL A 28 1.93 -8.68 -0.30
C VAL A 28 0.41 -8.76 -0.27
N LEU A 29 -0.21 -8.34 -1.37
CA LEU A 29 -1.60 -8.63 -1.69
C LEU A 29 -1.61 -9.81 -2.66
N ARG A 30 -1.97 -11.00 -2.18
CA ARG A 30 -1.81 -12.28 -2.90
C ARG A 30 -3.08 -12.71 -3.61
N ASN A 31 -2.91 -13.50 -4.68
CA ASN A 31 -4.02 -14.17 -5.35
C ASN A 31 -4.48 -15.43 -4.60
N ASP A 32 -3.63 -16.02 -3.77
CA ASP A 32 -3.84 -17.23 -3.01
C ASP A 32 -3.74 -17.01 -1.49
N LYS A 33 -4.44 -17.83 -0.72
CA LYS A 33 -4.31 -17.78 0.74
C LYS A 33 -2.98 -18.38 1.18
N PRO A 34 -2.23 -17.69 2.05
CA PRO A 34 -1.09 -18.31 2.73
C PRO A 34 -1.54 -19.54 3.53
N THR A 35 -0.68 -20.57 3.54
CA THR A 35 -0.98 -21.83 4.24
C THR A 35 -0.67 -21.76 5.74
N ASP A 36 -0.08 -20.68 6.21
CA ASP A 36 0.40 -20.47 7.57
C ASP A 36 -0.56 -19.67 8.48
N GLY A 37 -1.78 -19.44 8.01
CA GLY A 37 -2.83 -18.75 8.77
C GLY A 37 -2.81 -17.22 8.64
N ARG A 38 -1.90 -16.64 7.84
CA ARG A 38 -1.94 -15.22 7.52
C ARG A 38 -3.11 -14.90 6.58
N GLU A 39 -3.50 -13.65 6.53
CA GLU A 39 -4.47 -13.19 5.54
C GLU A 39 -3.84 -13.11 4.14
N GLN A 40 -4.69 -12.99 3.11
CA GLN A 40 -4.21 -12.80 1.73
C GLN A 40 -3.46 -11.48 1.52
N HIS A 41 -3.67 -10.51 2.40
CA HIS A 41 -2.89 -9.27 2.48
C HIS A 41 -2.12 -9.27 3.81
N SER A 42 -0.82 -9.34 3.77
CA SER A 42 0.03 -9.35 4.97
C SER A 42 1.51 -9.32 4.60
N PHE A 43 2.35 -9.16 5.61
CA PHE A 43 3.78 -9.40 5.45
C PHE A 43 4.08 -10.89 5.21
N ASP A 44 5.14 -11.15 4.43
CA ASP A 44 5.61 -12.51 4.19
C ASP A 44 6.04 -13.23 5.48
N ASN A 45 6.34 -12.47 6.52
CA ASN A 45 6.73 -13.01 7.80
C ASN A 45 5.76 -12.59 8.90
N LEU A 46 5.29 -13.55 9.69
CA LEU A 46 4.51 -13.26 10.90
C LEU A 46 5.35 -12.47 11.90
N ASN A 47 4.74 -11.49 12.56
CA ASN A 47 5.37 -10.56 13.51
C ASN A 47 6.55 -9.80 12.88
N ALA A 48 6.35 -9.26 11.68
CA ALA A 48 7.36 -8.53 10.94
C ALA A 48 7.87 -7.31 11.72
N ASP A 49 6.99 -6.56 12.39
CA ASP A 49 7.30 -5.44 13.28
C ASP A 49 8.31 -5.82 14.37
N ARG A 50 8.03 -6.92 15.09
CA ARG A 50 8.90 -7.45 16.16
C ARG A 50 10.25 -7.90 15.61
N LYS A 51 10.28 -8.51 14.42
CA LYS A 51 11.52 -8.95 13.77
C LYS A 51 12.35 -7.78 13.27
N ILE A 52 11.73 -6.77 12.66
CA ILE A 52 12.42 -5.53 12.31
C ILE A 52 13.06 -4.92 13.56
N TYR A 53 12.31 -4.80 14.63
CA TYR A 53 12.78 -4.15 15.84
C TYR A 53 13.91 -4.92 16.54
N ASN A 54 13.77 -6.25 16.70
CA ASN A 54 14.70 -7.06 17.48
C ASN A 54 15.89 -7.59 16.68
N GLU A 55 15.71 -7.82 15.37
CA GLU A 55 16.69 -8.61 14.61
C GLU A 55 17.39 -7.80 13.52
N TRP A 56 16.78 -6.72 13.03
CA TRP A 56 17.34 -5.94 11.94
C TRP A 56 18.08 -4.70 12.43
N THR A 57 19.16 -4.35 11.70
CA THR A 57 19.89 -3.09 11.83
C THR A 57 20.24 -2.58 10.42
N PRO A 58 20.54 -1.27 10.27
CA PRO A 58 20.84 -0.67 8.95
C PRO A 58 21.97 -1.39 8.19
N GLY A 59 22.96 -1.91 8.86
CA GLY A 59 24.08 -2.66 8.24
C GLY A 59 23.78 -4.13 7.98
N LYS A 60 22.60 -4.64 8.33
CA LYS A 60 22.25 -6.05 8.20
C LYS A 60 21.41 -6.31 6.94
N PHE A 61 22.08 -6.57 5.85
CA PHE A 61 21.45 -6.93 4.57
C PHE A 61 21.31 -8.44 4.43
N GLN A 62 20.13 -8.90 4.01
CA GLN A 62 19.88 -10.34 3.83
C GLN A 62 20.90 -10.98 2.88
N GLY A 63 21.43 -12.14 3.29
CA GLY A 63 22.40 -12.89 2.48
C GLY A 63 23.80 -12.28 2.43
N ASN A 64 24.06 -11.23 3.21
CA ASN A 64 25.37 -10.58 3.33
C ASN A 64 25.86 -10.62 4.78
N PRO A 65 27.18 -10.63 5.01
CA PRO A 65 27.73 -10.30 6.32
C PRO A 65 27.27 -8.90 6.75
N ALA A 66 27.01 -8.73 8.04
CA ALA A 66 26.69 -7.42 8.57
C ALA A 66 27.88 -6.46 8.41
N VAL A 67 27.58 -5.21 8.10
CA VAL A 67 28.55 -4.11 8.02
C VAL A 67 28.27 -3.12 9.14
N ASP A 68 29.15 -2.12 9.29
CA ASP A 68 28.95 -1.06 10.29
C ASP A 68 27.65 -0.30 10.03
N ASP A 69 26.74 -0.33 11.00
CA ASP A 69 25.45 0.37 10.95
C ASP A 69 25.59 1.89 10.78
N ASN A 70 26.74 2.45 11.19
CA ASN A 70 27.05 3.88 11.11
C ASN A 70 27.82 4.25 9.85
N SER A 71 27.93 3.36 8.88
CA SER A 71 28.59 3.66 7.62
C SER A 71 27.89 4.79 6.88
N ASP A 72 28.64 5.83 6.50
CA ASP A 72 28.11 6.97 5.72
C ASP A 72 27.52 6.55 4.36
N PHE A 73 27.81 5.35 3.90
CA PHE A 73 27.28 4.81 2.65
C PHE A 73 25.95 4.05 2.82
N ILE A 74 25.49 3.82 4.04
CA ILE A 74 24.17 3.25 4.30
C ILE A 74 23.18 4.40 4.47
N LYS A 75 22.26 4.55 3.51
CA LYS A 75 21.30 5.67 3.49
C LYS A 75 19.92 5.29 4.04
N GLY A 76 19.70 4.03 4.38
CA GLY A 76 18.46 3.57 4.98
C GLY A 76 17.92 2.28 4.39
N ALA A 77 16.63 2.07 4.57
CA ALA A 77 15.90 0.92 4.04
C ALA A 77 14.57 1.35 3.45
N SER A 78 14.01 0.51 2.59
CA SER A 78 12.67 0.69 2.04
C SER A 78 11.83 -0.57 2.29
N MET A 79 10.55 -0.36 2.52
CA MET A 79 9.56 -1.43 2.59
C MET A 79 8.86 -1.53 1.24
N GLY A 80 8.69 -2.75 0.74
CA GLY A 80 7.98 -3.01 -0.51
C GLY A 80 6.54 -3.39 -0.25
N ILE A 81 5.61 -2.76 -0.98
CA ILE A 81 4.22 -3.20 -1.08
C ILE A 81 4.04 -3.82 -2.46
N TRP A 82 3.65 -5.08 -2.49
CA TRP A 82 3.52 -5.84 -3.72
C TRP A 82 2.07 -6.20 -3.99
N CYS A 83 1.54 -5.75 -5.10
CA CYS A 83 0.12 -5.87 -5.44
C CYS A 83 -0.11 -6.91 -6.55
N ASP A 84 -0.09 -8.20 -6.21
CA ASP A 84 -0.50 -9.26 -7.14
C ASP A 84 -2.02 -9.25 -7.37
N ASN A 85 -2.78 -8.80 -6.38
CA ASN A 85 -4.22 -8.61 -6.46
C ASN A 85 -4.62 -7.25 -5.87
N PRO A 86 -4.63 -6.18 -6.68
CA PRO A 86 -4.89 -4.81 -6.19
C PRO A 86 -6.32 -4.59 -5.67
N ASN A 87 -7.25 -5.51 -5.97
CA ASN A 87 -8.64 -5.41 -5.52
C ASN A 87 -8.91 -6.16 -4.20
N LEU A 88 -7.87 -6.72 -3.58
CA LEU A 88 -8.03 -7.57 -2.41
C LEU A 88 -8.45 -6.78 -1.16
N CYS A 89 -7.92 -5.60 -0.97
CA CYS A 89 -8.27 -4.72 0.14
C CYS A 89 -8.10 -3.25 -0.24
N SER A 90 -8.66 -2.36 0.58
CA SER A 90 -8.55 -0.92 0.40
C SER A 90 -7.17 -0.39 0.85
N GLU A 91 -6.85 0.83 0.44
CA GLU A 91 -5.64 1.53 0.90
C GLU A 91 -5.62 1.70 2.43
N ASP A 92 -6.78 1.89 3.05
CA ASP A 92 -6.90 2.01 4.50
C ASP A 92 -6.44 0.74 5.21
N VAL A 93 -6.87 -0.43 4.73
CA VAL A 93 -6.44 -1.72 5.26
C VAL A 93 -4.93 -1.90 5.11
N ILE A 94 -4.37 -1.56 3.94
CA ILE A 94 -2.92 -1.61 3.72
C ILE A 94 -2.20 -0.68 4.70
N THR A 95 -2.70 0.53 4.88
CA THR A 95 -2.11 1.53 5.77
C THR A 95 -2.11 1.06 7.23
N GLU A 96 -3.20 0.45 7.69
CA GLU A 96 -3.27 -0.17 9.01
C GLU A 96 -2.27 -1.30 9.18
N ASP A 97 -2.24 -2.20 8.21
CA ASP A 97 -1.41 -3.41 8.26
C ASP A 97 0.10 -3.10 8.28
N ILE A 98 0.54 -2.03 7.62
CA ILE A 98 1.97 -1.67 7.55
C ILE A 98 2.41 -0.68 8.63
N ALA A 99 1.51 -0.12 9.42
CA ALA A 99 1.80 0.98 10.33
C ALA A 99 2.83 0.60 11.40
N ASP A 100 2.71 -0.56 12.00
CA ASP A 100 3.57 -1.01 13.09
C ASP A 100 4.98 -1.37 12.59
N GLU A 101 5.06 -1.96 11.40
CA GLU A 101 6.32 -2.27 10.73
C GLU A 101 7.06 -1.01 10.27
N LEU A 102 6.33 -0.02 9.75
CA LEU A 102 6.94 1.26 9.38
C LEU A 102 7.49 2.00 10.60
N ARG A 103 6.83 1.94 11.73
CA ARG A 103 7.31 2.53 12.99
C ARG A 103 8.56 1.81 13.49
N ALA A 104 8.56 0.48 13.46
CA ALA A 104 9.73 -0.31 13.82
C ALA A 104 10.92 0.00 12.89
N LEU A 105 10.66 0.07 11.58
CA LEU A 105 11.65 0.42 10.58
C LEU A 105 12.21 1.83 10.80
N ALA A 106 11.36 2.82 11.02
CA ALA A 106 11.77 4.19 11.30
C ALA A 106 12.64 4.26 12.57
N SER A 107 12.18 3.64 13.66
CA SER A 107 12.94 3.59 14.92
C SER A 107 14.35 3.03 14.72
N LYS A 108 14.48 1.95 13.97
CA LYS A 108 15.78 1.29 13.73
C LYS A 108 16.64 2.05 12.73
N SER A 109 16.05 2.72 11.75
CA SER A 109 16.80 3.50 10.75
C SER A 109 17.39 4.79 11.31
N TRP A 110 16.71 5.42 12.27
CA TRP A 110 17.17 6.66 12.90
C TRP A 110 18.02 6.45 14.16
N ASN A 111 17.87 5.33 14.85
CA ASN A 111 18.60 4.97 16.06
C ASN A 111 19.64 3.88 15.76
N THR A 112 20.74 4.24 15.15
CA THR A 112 21.84 3.30 14.85
C THR A 112 22.68 2.97 16.07
N SER A 113 22.67 3.80 17.12
CA SER A 113 23.39 3.51 18.34
C SER A 113 22.66 2.42 19.14
N SER A 114 23.41 1.41 19.52
CA SER A 114 23.00 0.23 20.30
C SER A 114 22.40 0.52 21.69
N ASN A 115 22.15 1.75 22.01
CA ASN A 115 21.62 2.21 23.29
C ASN A 115 20.09 2.27 23.36
N THR A 116 19.38 1.64 22.44
CA THR A 116 17.94 1.49 22.59
C THR A 116 17.68 0.39 23.62
N ILE A 117 17.73 0.76 24.86
CA ILE A 117 17.57 -0.10 26.06
C ILE A 117 16.10 -0.54 26.24
N ILE A 118 15.24 -0.15 25.33
CA ILE A 118 13.82 -0.46 25.40
C ILE A 118 13.58 -1.73 24.58
N ASN A 119 13.02 -2.76 25.22
CA ASN A 119 12.58 -3.95 24.52
C ASN A 119 11.38 -3.64 23.61
N PHE A 120 10.98 -4.58 22.78
CA PHE A 120 9.89 -4.38 21.82
C PHE A 120 8.56 -3.99 22.51
N ASP A 121 8.25 -4.56 23.66
CA ASP A 121 7.01 -4.24 24.36
C ASP A 121 7.04 -2.79 24.89
N GLY A 122 8.16 -2.34 25.44
CA GLY A 122 8.37 -0.94 25.81
C GLY A 122 8.35 0.02 24.63
N PHE A 123 8.84 -0.40 23.47
CA PHE A 123 8.70 0.36 22.23
C PHE A 123 7.23 0.54 21.83
N GLN A 124 6.44 -0.53 21.87
CA GLN A 124 5.00 -0.46 21.60
C GLN A 124 4.26 0.44 22.60
N GLU A 125 4.59 0.34 23.91
CA GLU A 125 4.00 1.22 24.92
C GLU A 125 4.32 2.70 24.68
N ASN A 126 5.56 3.02 24.33
CA ASN A 126 5.96 4.40 24.07
C ASN A 126 5.26 4.97 22.86
N TYR A 127 5.13 4.20 21.81
CA TYR A 127 4.48 4.67 20.63
C TYR A 127 2.94 4.76 20.80
N ALA A 128 2.34 3.86 21.58
CA ALA A 128 0.94 4.00 21.95
C ALA A 128 0.66 5.32 22.72
N LYS A 129 1.62 5.77 23.54
CA LYS A 129 1.54 7.06 24.26
C LYS A 129 1.73 8.26 23.31
N LEU A 130 2.59 8.14 22.30
CA LEU A 130 2.80 9.20 21.32
C LEU A 130 1.57 9.38 20.42
N GLY A 131 0.83 8.30 20.21
CA GLY A 131 -0.32 8.30 19.31
C GLY A 131 0.09 8.50 17.83
N ASN A 132 -0.88 8.86 17.02
CA ASN A 132 -0.67 9.18 15.62
C ASN A 132 -0.40 10.68 15.44
N VAL A 133 0.16 11.07 14.30
CA VAL A 133 0.20 12.48 13.91
C VAL A 133 -1.21 13.05 13.89
N ALA A 134 -1.33 14.34 14.24
CA ALA A 134 -2.64 15.01 14.24
C ALA A 134 -3.32 14.80 12.87
N GLY A 135 -4.53 14.26 12.93
CA GLY A 135 -5.31 13.95 11.74
C GLY A 135 -5.14 12.56 11.16
N PHE A 136 -4.27 11.73 11.68
CA PHE A 136 -4.21 10.32 11.35
C PHE A 136 -4.85 9.50 12.48
N GLU A 137 -6.02 8.97 12.22
CA GLU A 137 -6.66 7.97 13.09
C GLU A 137 -6.57 6.62 12.38
N LYS A 138 -6.29 5.57 13.15
CA LYS A 138 -6.24 4.21 12.62
C LYS A 138 -7.59 3.89 11.96
N GLY A 139 -7.55 3.47 10.69
CA GLY A 139 -8.74 3.21 9.89
C GLY A 139 -9.39 4.45 9.27
N SER A 140 -8.77 5.62 9.39
CA SER A 140 -9.20 6.80 8.64
C SER A 140 -8.41 6.92 7.34
N THR A 141 -9.09 7.24 6.24
CA THR A 141 -8.44 7.70 5.02
C THR A 141 -7.53 8.86 5.35
N LEU A 142 -6.33 8.87 4.76
CA LEU A 142 -5.42 10.02 4.90
C LEU A 142 -6.18 11.28 4.48
N PRO A 143 -6.15 12.34 5.31
CA PRO A 143 -6.82 13.58 4.95
C PRO A 143 -6.17 14.13 3.68
N ASP A 144 -6.98 14.47 2.72
CA ASP A 144 -6.54 15.41 1.69
C ASP A 144 -6.13 16.72 2.37
N ALA A 145 -5.08 17.37 1.86
CA ALA A 145 -4.41 18.47 2.55
C ALA A 145 -5.35 19.66 2.81
N GLY A 146 -6.25 19.54 3.77
CA GLY A 146 -7.15 20.62 4.18
C GLY A 146 -8.48 20.22 4.81
N GLU A 147 -9.07 19.10 4.45
CA GLU A 147 -10.33 18.63 5.06
C GLU A 147 -10.36 17.10 5.14
N PHE A 148 -10.74 16.60 6.31
CA PHE A 148 -10.93 15.17 6.54
C PHE A 148 -12.27 14.75 5.93
N LEU A 149 -12.21 13.96 4.87
CA LEU A 149 -13.40 13.28 4.36
C LEU A 149 -13.65 12.04 5.22
N THR A 150 -14.79 11.99 5.86
CA THR A 150 -15.26 10.76 6.51
C THR A 150 -15.86 9.83 5.46
N ALA A 151 -15.94 8.52 5.73
CA ALA A 151 -16.64 7.59 4.85
C ALA A 151 -18.08 8.02 4.53
N GLY A 152 -18.69 8.86 5.37
CA GLY A 152 -19.99 9.48 5.14
C GLY A 152 -19.99 10.64 4.14
N ASP A 153 -18.80 11.15 3.78
CA ASP A 153 -18.64 12.26 2.84
C ASP A 153 -18.26 11.79 1.44
N LEU A 154 -18.00 10.49 1.27
CA LEU A 154 -17.69 9.87 -0.01
C LEU A 154 -18.94 9.23 -0.61
N GLY A 155 -19.17 9.56 -1.87
CA GLY A 155 -20.10 8.86 -2.74
C GLY A 155 -19.35 7.85 -3.62
N LYS A 156 -20.01 6.75 -3.94
CA LYS A 156 -19.49 5.70 -4.82
C LYS A 156 -20.31 5.66 -6.10
N ILE A 157 -19.66 5.54 -7.24
CA ILE A 157 -20.32 5.18 -8.49
C ILE A 157 -19.67 3.95 -9.10
N THR A 158 -20.46 3.14 -9.78
CA THR A 158 -20.01 1.98 -10.53
C THR A 158 -20.35 2.18 -12.00
N ILE A 159 -19.41 2.00 -12.90
CA ILE A 159 -19.57 2.13 -14.34
C ILE A 159 -19.40 0.74 -14.94
N ARG A 160 -20.44 0.25 -15.62
CA ARG A 160 -20.44 -1.04 -16.28
C ARG A 160 -20.39 -0.86 -17.79
N PHE A 161 -19.75 -1.81 -18.46
CA PHE A 161 -19.56 -1.84 -19.92
C PHE A 161 -20.15 -3.15 -20.45
N VAL A 162 -21.27 -3.06 -21.12
CA VAL A 162 -22.02 -4.25 -21.53
C VAL A 162 -22.38 -4.22 -23.04
N ASP A 163 -22.66 -5.38 -23.59
CA ASP A 163 -23.25 -5.48 -24.92
C ASP A 163 -24.79 -5.31 -24.89
N GLU A 164 -25.43 -5.38 -26.06
CA GLU A 164 -26.89 -5.29 -26.21
C GLU A 164 -27.65 -6.39 -25.45
N ASN A 165 -26.98 -7.49 -25.10
CA ASN A 165 -27.55 -8.59 -24.32
C ASN A 165 -27.25 -8.47 -22.82
N ASN A 166 -26.70 -7.32 -22.38
CA ASN A 166 -26.27 -7.06 -21.01
C ASN A 166 -25.12 -7.97 -20.52
N GLN A 167 -24.34 -8.52 -21.45
CA GLN A 167 -23.13 -9.28 -21.15
C GLN A 167 -21.96 -8.32 -20.91
N GLU A 168 -21.20 -8.55 -19.87
CA GLU A 168 -20.04 -7.71 -19.54
C GLU A 168 -18.91 -7.88 -20.57
N LEU A 169 -18.47 -6.76 -21.13
CA LEU A 169 -17.38 -6.69 -22.10
C LEU A 169 -16.05 -6.33 -21.46
N LYS A 170 -16.10 -5.69 -20.31
CA LYS A 170 -14.96 -5.21 -19.55
C LYS A 170 -15.33 -5.18 -18.07
N GLN A 171 -14.33 -5.36 -17.20
CA GLN A 171 -14.51 -5.21 -15.77
C GLN A 171 -15.10 -3.83 -15.43
N GLU A 172 -16.05 -3.79 -14.51
CA GLU A 172 -16.63 -2.54 -14.02
C GLU A 172 -15.57 -1.63 -13.39
N VAL A 173 -15.78 -0.34 -13.52
CA VAL A 173 -14.93 0.70 -12.92
C VAL A 173 -15.67 1.32 -11.75
N ILE A 174 -15.05 1.28 -10.58
CA ILE A 174 -15.56 1.93 -9.37
C ILE A 174 -14.82 3.26 -9.20
N LYS A 175 -15.56 4.33 -8.95
CA LYS A 175 -15.02 5.65 -8.65
C LYS A 175 -15.63 6.17 -7.36
N TYR A 176 -14.81 6.88 -6.60
CA TYR A 176 -15.20 7.60 -5.40
C TYR A 176 -15.00 9.09 -5.60
N GLY A 177 -15.86 9.91 -5.00
CA GLY A 177 -15.75 11.35 -4.98
C GLY A 177 -16.51 11.91 -3.80
N THR A 178 -16.27 13.17 -3.47
CA THR A 178 -16.97 13.85 -2.37
C THR A 178 -18.47 13.97 -2.68
N VAL A 179 -19.31 13.68 -1.71
CA VAL A 179 -20.78 13.87 -1.86
C VAL A 179 -21.07 15.32 -2.27
N GLY A 180 -21.80 15.48 -3.36
CA GLY A 180 -22.07 16.78 -3.97
C GLY A 180 -21.10 17.19 -5.08
N GLU A 181 -19.96 16.54 -5.21
CA GLU A 181 -19.04 16.75 -6.32
C GLU A 181 -19.62 16.26 -7.64
N LYS A 182 -19.40 17.02 -8.72
CA LYS A 182 -19.83 16.65 -10.06
C LYS A 182 -18.82 15.74 -10.71
N PHE A 183 -19.29 14.81 -11.53
CA PHE A 183 -18.45 13.97 -12.36
C PHE A 183 -18.93 13.95 -13.81
N GLU A 184 -18.00 13.62 -14.69
CA GLU A 184 -18.23 13.36 -16.10
C GLU A 184 -17.35 12.17 -16.54
N PHE A 185 -17.96 11.18 -17.22
CA PHE A 185 -17.27 10.01 -17.75
C PHE A 185 -17.67 9.78 -19.20
N SER A 186 -16.66 9.60 -20.04
CA SER A 186 -16.84 9.17 -21.43
C SER A 186 -16.73 7.65 -21.53
N ALA A 187 -17.36 7.08 -22.53
CA ALA A 187 -17.23 5.64 -22.81
C ALA A 187 -15.78 5.27 -23.18
N ASP A 188 -15.30 4.19 -22.58
CA ASP A 188 -13.98 3.64 -22.93
C ASP A 188 -14.03 2.93 -24.29
N PRO A 189 -13.00 3.04 -25.14
CA PRO A 189 -12.92 2.26 -26.36
C PRO A 189 -12.74 0.76 -26.03
N ILE A 190 -13.55 -0.09 -26.67
CA ILE A 190 -13.47 -1.55 -26.55
C ILE A 190 -13.22 -2.13 -27.95
N TYR A 191 -12.15 -2.92 -28.08
CA TYR A 191 -11.77 -3.50 -29.37
C TYR A 191 -12.88 -4.39 -29.96
N GLY A 192 -13.28 -4.14 -31.19
CA GLY A 192 -14.35 -4.87 -31.88
C GLY A 192 -15.76 -4.37 -31.58
N TYR A 193 -15.90 -3.36 -30.72
CA TYR A 193 -17.18 -2.82 -30.32
C TYR A 193 -17.22 -1.29 -30.50
N ARG A 194 -18.40 -0.75 -30.75
CA ARG A 194 -18.68 0.68 -30.70
C ARG A 194 -19.72 0.96 -29.64
N VAL A 195 -19.57 2.05 -28.92
CA VAL A 195 -20.59 2.52 -27.97
C VAL A 195 -21.84 2.98 -28.72
N ILE A 196 -23.01 2.56 -28.26
CA ILE A 196 -24.28 2.92 -28.90
C ILE A 196 -24.60 4.40 -28.68
N ASP A 197 -24.42 4.89 -27.45
CA ASP A 197 -24.55 6.30 -27.10
C ASP A 197 -23.22 6.79 -26.52
N ASN A 198 -22.60 7.70 -27.24
CA ASN A 198 -21.33 8.30 -26.86
C ASN A 198 -21.49 9.58 -26.00
N THR A 199 -22.71 9.87 -25.54
CA THR A 199 -22.93 10.98 -24.62
C THR A 199 -22.22 10.70 -23.29
N PRO A 200 -21.38 11.63 -22.79
CA PRO A 200 -20.77 11.45 -21.49
C PRO A 200 -21.82 11.33 -20.39
N ILE A 201 -21.59 10.37 -19.48
CA ILE A 201 -22.40 10.22 -18.27
C ILE A 201 -21.97 11.30 -17.29
N THR A 202 -22.91 12.16 -16.91
CA THR A 202 -22.69 13.22 -15.93
C THR A 202 -23.58 13.04 -14.71
N GLY A 203 -23.12 13.48 -13.56
CA GLY A 203 -23.90 13.39 -12.33
C GLY A 203 -23.19 14.03 -11.15
N THR A 204 -23.65 13.66 -9.98
CA THR A 204 -23.13 14.13 -8.70
C THR A 204 -22.96 12.93 -7.77
N TYR A 205 -21.86 12.83 -7.06
CA TYR A 205 -21.64 11.76 -6.08
C TYR A 205 -22.67 11.88 -4.96
N THR A 206 -23.31 10.76 -4.62
CA THR A 206 -24.27 10.64 -3.52
C THR A 206 -23.87 9.53 -2.55
N LYS A 207 -24.35 9.60 -1.31
CA LYS A 207 -24.05 8.58 -0.28
C LYS A 207 -24.55 7.19 -0.66
N GLU A 208 -25.70 7.14 -1.32
CA GLU A 208 -26.32 5.88 -1.75
C GLU A 208 -25.55 5.21 -2.89
N GLY A 209 -24.73 5.99 -3.56
CA GLY A 209 -24.05 5.55 -4.77
C GLY A 209 -24.97 5.45 -5.99
N ALA A 210 -24.38 5.15 -7.14
CA ALA A 210 -25.12 4.94 -8.38
C ALA A 210 -24.39 3.95 -9.29
N VAL A 211 -25.16 3.28 -10.16
CA VAL A 211 -24.64 2.43 -11.23
C VAL A 211 -24.98 3.04 -12.57
N TYR A 212 -23.98 3.20 -13.42
CA TYR A 212 -24.11 3.70 -14.79
C TYR A 212 -23.65 2.64 -15.76
N ILE A 213 -24.24 2.62 -16.95
CA ILE A 213 -23.98 1.58 -17.96
C ILE A 213 -23.69 2.24 -19.30
N PHE A 214 -22.55 1.89 -19.90
CA PHE A 214 -22.31 2.10 -21.32
C PHE A 214 -22.64 0.83 -22.07
N THR A 215 -23.49 0.95 -23.08
CA THR A 215 -23.90 -0.19 -23.94
C THR A 215 -23.19 -0.11 -25.27
N TYR A 216 -22.71 -1.24 -25.74
CA TYR A 216 -21.94 -1.37 -26.95
C TYR A 216 -22.59 -2.38 -27.89
N GLU A 217 -22.39 -2.16 -29.18
CA GLU A 217 -22.74 -3.08 -30.23
C GLU A 217 -21.47 -3.56 -30.97
N LEU A 218 -21.52 -4.76 -31.52
CA LEU A 218 -20.42 -5.32 -32.32
C LEU A 218 -20.28 -4.55 -33.64
N TYR A 219 -19.06 -4.30 -34.09
CA TYR A 219 -18.82 -3.69 -35.42
C TYR A 219 -19.36 -4.57 -36.53
#